data_25de96aa28c1a4377e16ade6ee65db58
#
_entry.id   25de96aa28c1a4377e16ade6ee65db58
#
_cell.length_a   1.000
_cell.length_b   1.000
_cell.length_c   1.000
_cell.angle_alpha   90.00
_cell.angle_beta   90.00
_cell.angle_gamma   90.00
#
_symmetry.space_group_name_H-M   'P 1'
#
loop_
_entity.id
_entity.type
_entity.pdbx_description
1 polymer ?
#
loop_
_entity_poly.entity_id
_entity_poly.type
_entity_poly.pdbx_seq_one_letter_code
_entity_poly.pdbx_strand_id
1 'polypeptide(L)'
;QDYLVERSVKRKWSWTTSRPNTLLHFSPQIARNIVSTLGAYAAICRELGAALDFPGHPGAFLSVTQMTTIELLARGIAWMTTEPLCQDQALNMTNTDVFRWNHLWPKIAESFNMPCGSVRPLKLEEVMSERNEVWQKICKKYQLKKTNLDQVANWGFADATLERYWDEILSHNKSRRLGFHDWDESESRFLNLLKRYQESLVIPV
;
A
#
# COMPACT_ATOMS: atom_id res chain seq x y z
N GLN A 1 -13.27 -6.68 18.76
CA GLN A 1 -14.18 -7.83 18.55
C GLN A 1 -15.04 -8.04 19.79
N ASP A 2 -14.48 -8.10 20.98
CA ASP A 2 -15.18 -8.36 22.26
C ASP A 2 -16.33 -7.38 22.49
N TYR A 3 -16.12 -6.09 22.21
CA TYR A 3 -17.18 -5.08 22.29
C TYR A 3 -18.38 -5.41 21.35
N LEU A 4 -18.13 -5.89 20.14
CA LEU A 4 -19.20 -6.26 19.20
C LEU A 4 -19.96 -7.50 19.70
N VAL A 5 -19.23 -8.50 20.20
CA VAL A 5 -19.82 -9.72 20.77
C VAL A 5 -20.72 -9.36 21.95
N GLU A 6 -20.24 -8.58 22.90
CA GLU A 6 -21.01 -8.17 24.08
C GLU A 6 -22.29 -7.40 23.72
N ARG A 7 -22.18 -6.51 22.72
CA ARG A 7 -23.32 -5.67 22.31
C ARG A 7 -24.36 -6.42 21.48
N SER A 8 -23.94 -7.37 20.63
CA SER A 8 -24.87 -8.13 19.77
C SER A 8 -25.81 -9.03 20.58
N VAL A 9 -25.32 -9.69 21.63
CA VAL A 9 -26.12 -10.57 22.49
C VAL A 9 -27.37 -9.87 23.04
N LYS A 10 -27.27 -8.57 23.37
CA LYS A 10 -28.38 -7.81 23.98
C LYS A 10 -29.35 -7.18 22.96
N ARG A 11 -29.00 -7.12 21.65
CA ARG A 11 -29.70 -6.25 20.69
C ARG A 11 -30.24 -6.92 19.43
N LYS A 12 -30.19 -8.22 19.32
CA LYS A 12 -30.69 -9.00 18.17
C LYS A 12 -30.17 -8.52 16.80
N TRP A 13 -28.90 -8.10 16.71
CA TRP A 13 -28.21 -7.83 15.47
C TRP A 13 -26.94 -8.66 15.39
N SER A 14 -26.52 -8.99 14.19
CA SER A 14 -25.22 -9.63 13.92
C SER A 14 -24.17 -8.61 13.50
N TRP A 15 -22.92 -8.99 13.56
CA TRP A 15 -21.80 -8.16 13.11
C TRP A 15 -20.88 -8.97 12.20
N THR A 16 -20.16 -8.25 11.35
CA THR A 16 -19.06 -8.81 10.57
C THR A 16 -17.95 -7.78 10.52
N THR A 17 -16.70 -8.22 10.63
CA THR A 17 -15.53 -7.35 10.50
C THR A 17 -14.59 -7.87 9.40
N SER A 18 -14.16 -6.97 8.51
CA SER A 18 -13.07 -7.23 7.58
C SER A 18 -11.74 -6.84 8.22
N ARG A 19 -10.71 -7.63 7.97
CA ARG A 19 -9.33 -7.39 8.42
C ARG A 19 -8.41 -7.33 7.20
N PRO A 20 -8.32 -6.18 6.53
CA PRO A 20 -7.38 -6.00 5.44
C PRO A 20 -5.96 -5.81 5.97
N ASN A 21 -4.98 -6.03 5.10
CA ASN A 21 -3.60 -5.60 5.28
C ASN A 21 -3.38 -4.20 4.66
N THR A 22 -2.15 -3.84 4.30
CA THR A 22 -1.82 -2.57 3.63
C THR A 22 -2.70 -2.37 2.39
N LEU A 23 -3.45 -1.25 2.37
CA LEU A 23 -4.40 -0.99 1.31
C LEU A 23 -3.71 -0.43 0.06
N LEU A 24 -4.02 -1.00 -1.09
CA LEU A 24 -3.70 -0.48 -2.41
C LEU A 24 -4.92 0.23 -2.99
N HIS A 25 -4.80 1.53 -3.23
CA HIS A 25 -5.90 2.33 -3.78
C HIS A 25 -5.38 3.54 -4.55
N PHE A 26 -6.20 4.05 -5.46
CA PHE A 26 -6.00 5.34 -6.11
C PHE A 26 -6.80 6.40 -5.36
N SER A 27 -6.13 7.28 -4.66
CA SER A 27 -6.76 8.41 -3.97
C SER A 27 -5.80 9.62 -3.93
N PRO A 28 -5.85 10.49 -4.95
CA PRO A 28 -4.97 11.66 -5.00
C PRO A 28 -5.15 12.65 -3.85
N GLN A 29 -6.24 12.56 -3.10
CA GLN A 29 -6.53 13.44 -1.96
C GLN A 29 -6.00 12.94 -0.63
N ILE A 30 -5.50 11.69 -0.59
CA ILE A 30 -5.04 11.03 0.66
C ILE A 30 -3.55 10.73 0.55
N ALA A 31 -2.74 11.49 1.29
CA ALA A 31 -1.28 11.30 1.33
C ALA A 31 -0.85 9.99 2.02
N ARG A 32 -1.68 9.46 2.94
CA ARG A 32 -1.40 8.16 3.58
C ARG A 32 -1.64 7.01 2.61
N ASN A 33 -0.76 6.89 1.64
CA ASN A 33 -0.82 5.93 0.54
C ASN A 33 0.59 5.46 0.19
N ILE A 34 0.85 4.17 0.25
CA ILE A 34 2.18 3.61 0.01
C ILE A 34 2.63 3.83 -1.44
N VAL A 35 1.72 3.74 -2.42
CA VAL A 35 2.05 3.86 -3.84
C VAL A 35 2.51 5.27 -4.18
N SER A 36 1.73 6.30 -3.80
CA SER A 36 2.10 7.69 -4.07
C SER A 36 3.33 8.12 -3.26
N THR A 37 3.48 7.62 -2.03
CA THR A 37 4.65 7.91 -1.18
C THR A 37 5.93 7.34 -1.80
N LEU A 38 5.94 6.08 -2.22
CA LEU A 38 7.11 5.49 -2.88
C LEU A 38 7.35 6.09 -4.27
N GLY A 39 6.30 6.50 -4.97
CA GLY A 39 6.42 7.25 -6.22
C GLY A 39 7.08 8.61 -6.04
N ALA A 40 6.73 9.35 -4.98
CA ALA A 40 7.38 10.61 -4.63
C ALA A 40 8.86 10.40 -4.21
N TYR A 41 9.15 9.34 -3.45
CA TYR A 41 10.51 8.94 -3.09
C TYR A 41 11.36 8.69 -4.34
N ALA A 42 10.87 7.85 -5.26
CA ALA A 42 11.56 7.56 -6.52
C ALA A 42 11.81 8.82 -7.35
N ALA A 43 10.80 9.70 -7.46
CA ALA A 43 10.92 10.96 -8.18
C ALA A 43 12.00 11.88 -7.59
N ILE A 44 12.08 11.99 -6.27
CA ILE A 44 13.10 12.78 -5.57
C ILE A 44 14.49 12.18 -5.80
N CYS A 45 14.65 10.86 -5.62
CA CYS A 45 15.92 10.17 -5.88
C CYS A 45 16.39 10.40 -7.32
N ARG A 46 15.50 10.28 -8.31
CA ARG A 46 15.80 10.52 -9.72
C ARG A 46 16.25 11.95 -9.99
N GLU A 47 15.57 12.95 -9.44
CA GLU A 47 15.93 14.37 -9.62
C GLU A 47 17.28 14.69 -8.99
N LEU A 48 17.68 13.97 -7.94
CA LEU A 48 18.99 14.06 -7.29
C LEU A 48 20.09 13.23 -7.98
N GLY A 49 19.77 12.49 -9.06
CA GLY A 49 20.71 11.62 -9.75
C GLY A 49 21.13 10.38 -8.97
N ALA A 50 20.34 9.96 -7.97
CA ALA A 50 20.61 8.80 -7.15
C ALA A 50 19.92 7.55 -7.71
N ALA A 51 20.48 6.36 -7.44
CA ALA A 51 19.79 5.11 -7.64
C ALA A 51 18.60 4.97 -6.66
N LEU A 52 17.62 4.10 -6.97
CA LEU A 52 16.51 3.85 -6.10
C LEU A 52 16.89 2.78 -5.05
N ASP A 53 17.55 3.23 -3.97
CA ASP A 53 17.85 2.37 -2.82
C ASP A 53 16.56 1.98 -2.08
N PHE A 54 16.50 0.73 -1.56
CA PHE A 54 15.41 0.32 -0.68
C PHE A 54 15.65 0.90 0.72
N PRO A 55 14.76 1.78 1.22
CA PRO A 55 15.03 2.53 2.45
C PRO A 55 14.68 1.78 3.73
N GLY A 56 14.00 0.64 3.63
CA GLY A 56 13.49 -0.12 4.77
C GLY A 56 14.51 -1.08 5.39
N HIS A 57 14.03 -1.85 6.36
CA HIS A 57 14.83 -2.86 7.03
C HIS A 57 15.26 -3.98 6.04
N PRO A 58 16.52 -4.46 6.08
CA PRO A 58 16.99 -5.53 5.17
C PRO A 58 16.12 -6.80 5.23
N GLY A 59 15.63 -7.15 6.42
CA GLY A 59 14.68 -8.26 6.58
C GLY A 59 13.36 -8.01 5.86
N ALA A 60 12.84 -6.78 5.85
CA ALA A 60 11.61 -6.44 5.14
C ALA A 60 11.76 -6.60 3.63
N PHE A 61 12.96 -6.33 3.08
CA PHE A 61 13.25 -6.53 1.66
C PHE A 61 13.09 -8.00 1.24
N LEU A 62 13.35 -8.93 2.16
CA LEU A 62 13.34 -10.37 1.93
C LEU A 62 12.08 -11.08 2.46
N SER A 63 11.38 -10.48 3.41
CA SER A 63 10.18 -11.08 4.00
C SER A 63 9.02 -11.16 3.03
N VAL A 64 8.19 -12.17 3.21
CA VAL A 64 6.93 -12.33 2.49
C VAL A 64 5.90 -11.35 3.08
N THR A 65 5.19 -10.66 2.22
CA THR A 65 4.12 -9.74 2.62
C THR A 65 2.91 -9.84 1.71
N GLN A 66 1.80 -9.25 2.13
CA GLN A 66 0.55 -9.19 1.40
C GLN A 66 0.02 -7.76 1.36
N MET A 67 -0.83 -7.49 0.37
CA MET A 67 -1.58 -6.23 0.27
C MET A 67 -3.05 -6.51 -0.02
N THR A 68 -3.87 -5.48 0.10
CA THR A 68 -5.30 -5.54 -0.16
C THR A 68 -5.68 -4.44 -1.13
N THR A 69 -6.16 -4.79 -2.33
CA THR A 69 -6.76 -3.79 -3.23
C THR A 69 -8.11 -3.34 -2.70
N ILE A 70 -8.41 -2.05 -2.85
CA ILE A 70 -9.69 -1.50 -2.38
C ILE A 70 -10.87 -2.12 -3.12
N GLU A 71 -10.70 -2.50 -4.37
CA GLU A 71 -11.70 -3.17 -5.19
C GLU A 71 -12.04 -4.56 -4.65
N LEU A 72 -11.02 -5.35 -4.27
CA LEU A 72 -11.24 -6.66 -3.63
C LEU A 72 -11.92 -6.49 -2.27
N LEU A 73 -11.45 -5.53 -1.47
CA LEU A 73 -12.05 -5.24 -0.17
C LEU A 73 -13.52 -4.84 -0.29
N ALA A 74 -13.86 -3.99 -1.27
CA ALA A 74 -15.22 -3.56 -1.52
C ALA A 74 -16.15 -4.75 -1.90
N ARG A 75 -15.68 -5.63 -2.80
CA ARG A 75 -16.42 -6.85 -3.14
C ARG A 75 -16.58 -7.78 -1.93
N GLY A 76 -15.53 -7.94 -1.15
CA GLY A 76 -15.55 -8.72 0.09
C GLY A 76 -16.55 -8.17 1.12
N ILE A 77 -16.58 -6.84 1.30
CA ILE A 77 -17.54 -6.19 2.21
C ILE A 77 -18.97 -6.39 1.69
N ALA A 78 -19.23 -6.17 0.39
CA ALA A 78 -20.55 -6.39 -0.21
C ALA A 78 -21.01 -7.86 -0.03
N TRP A 79 -20.14 -8.82 -0.28
CA TRP A 79 -20.41 -10.23 -0.04
C TRP A 79 -20.73 -10.51 1.44
N MET A 80 -19.91 -10.00 2.37
CA MET A 80 -20.13 -10.19 3.82
C MET A 80 -21.47 -9.64 4.31
N THR A 81 -22.04 -8.61 3.65
CA THR A 81 -23.35 -8.05 4.04
C THR A 81 -24.54 -8.88 3.58
N THR A 82 -24.34 -9.75 2.60
CA THR A 82 -25.41 -10.57 1.98
C THR A 82 -25.31 -12.05 2.33
N GLU A 83 -24.15 -12.53 2.78
CA GLU A 83 -23.90 -13.93 3.11
C GLU A 83 -24.25 -14.23 4.59
N PRO A 84 -25.31 -15.03 4.87
CA PRO A 84 -25.72 -15.31 6.24
C PRO A 84 -24.63 -15.99 7.10
N LEU A 85 -23.75 -16.79 6.49
CA LEU A 85 -22.64 -17.47 7.17
C LEU A 85 -21.56 -16.50 7.65
N CYS A 86 -21.59 -15.24 7.21
CA CYS A 86 -20.68 -14.18 7.67
C CYS A 86 -21.15 -13.51 8.98
N GLN A 87 -22.32 -13.83 9.49
CA GLN A 87 -22.82 -13.28 10.75
C GLN A 87 -21.88 -13.67 11.91
N ASP A 88 -21.59 -12.70 12.76
CA ASP A 88 -20.72 -12.83 13.94
C ASP A 88 -19.30 -13.34 13.61
N GLN A 89 -18.79 -12.96 12.44
CA GLN A 89 -17.48 -13.39 11.94
C GLN A 89 -16.50 -12.23 11.78
N ALA A 90 -15.22 -12.53 12.03
CA ALA A 90 -14.09 -11.70 11.63
C ALA A 90 -13.34 -12.42 10.49
N LEU A 91 -13.15 -11.74 9.37
CA LEU A 91 -12.63 -12.30 8.13
C LEU A 91 -11.39 -11.51 7.65
N ASN A 92 -10.32 -12.22 7.36
CA ASN A 92 -9.17 -11.62 6.69
C ASN A 92 -9.51 -11.37 5.22
N MET A 93 -9.15 -10.18 4.73
CA MET A 93 -9.39 -9.73 3.35
C MET A 93 -8.09 -9.16 2.79
N THR A 94 -7.35 -9.97 2.04
CA THR A 94 -6.15 -9.55 1.29
C THR A 94 -6.25 -10.09 -0.14
N ASN A 95 -5.32 -9.70 -1.01
CA ASN A 95 -5.31 -10.14 -2.42
C ASN A 95 -5.12 -11.64 -2.61
N THR A 96 -4.86 -12.38 -1.54
CA THR A 96 -4.59 -13.82 -1.49
C THR A 96 -3.25 -14.28 -2.06
N ASP A 97 -2.58 -13.45 -2.83
CA ASP A 97 -1.19 -13.65 -3.23
C ASP A 97 -0.21 -13.23 -2.13
N VAL A 98 1.05 -13.49 -2.38
CA VAL A 98 2.18 -13.01 -1.55
C VAL A 98 3.26 -12.47 -2.46
N PHE A 99 3.98 -11.45 -2.01
CA PHE A 99 5.13 -10.92 -2.73
C PHE A 99 6.26 -10.57 -1.77
N ARG A 100 7.41 -10.18 -2.32
CA ARG A 100 8.57 -9.67 -1.58
C ARG A 100 8.98 -8.33 -2.19
N TRP A 101 9.45 -7.42 -1.36
CA TRP A 101 9.94 -6.13 -1.87
C TRP A 101 11.12 -6.28 -2.83
N ASN A 102 11.99 -7.27 -2.65
CA ASN A 102 13.10 -7.53 -3.57
C ASN A 102 12.67 -7.92 -4.99
N HIS A 103 11.44 -8.39 -5.20
CA HIS A 103 10.87 -8.64 -6.53
C HIS A 103 10.15 -7.41 -7.09
N LEU A 104 9.45 -6.66 -6.25
CA LEU A 104 8.69 -5.49 -6.68
C LEU A 104 9.60 -4.24 -6.86
N TRP A 105 10.64 -4.08 -6.03
CA TRP A 105 11.48 -2.89 -6.00
C TRP A 105 12.19 -2.59 -7.33
N PRO A 106 12.81 -3.58 -8.01
CA PRO A 106 13.39 -3.36 -9.34
C PRO A 106 12.35 -2.88 -10.36
N LYS A 107 11.12 -3.37 -10.30
CA LYS A 107 10.03 -2.98 -11.21
C LYS A 107 9.57 -1.55 -10.94
N ILE A 108 9.60 -1.10 -9.66
CA ILE A 108 9.36 0.30 -9.32
C ILE A 108 10.48 1.18 -9.90
N ALA A 109 11.75 0.80 -9.74
CA ALA A 109 12.87 1.54 -10.31
C ALA A 109 12.76 1.65 -11.84
N GLU A 110 12.42 0.56 -12.53
CA GLU A 110 12.18 0.52 -13.97
C GLU A 110 11.08 1.49 -14.40
N SER A 111 9.97 1.56 -13.65
CA SER A 111 8.85 2.48 -13.96
C SER A 111 9.22 3.97 -13.89
N PHE A 112 10.35 4.30 -13.28
CA PHE A 112 10.94 5.64 -13.25
C PHE A 112 12.18 5.79 -14.13
N ASN A 113 12.53 4.77 -14.93
CA ASN A 113 13.75 4.73 -15.73
C ASN A 113 15.02 4.97 -14.88
N MET A 114 15.09 4.35 -13.71
CA MET A 114 16.18 4.49 -12.75
C MET A 114 16.91 3.17 -12.52
N PRO A 115 18.21 3.19 -12.19
CA PRO A 115 18.87 2.02 -11.68
C PRO A 115 18.27 1.62 -10.32
N CYS A 116 18.01 0.33 -10.15
CA CYS A 116 17.67 -0.23 -8.83
C CYS A 116 18.97 -0.21 -7.98
N GLY A 117 18.89 0.41 -6.81
CA GLY A 117 20.01 0.52 -5.89
C GLY A 117 20.10 -0.66 -4.93
N SER A 118 20.77 -0.43 -3.80
CA SER A 118 20.99 -1.41 -2.73
C SER A 118 19.95 -1.26 -1.61
N VAL A 119 19.98 -2.18 -0.64
CA VAL A 119 19.27 -2.00 0.62
C VAL A 119 20.05 -1.02 1.50
N ARG A 120 19.47 0.13 1.76
CA ARG A 120 20.08 1.20 2.54
C ARG A 120 19.07 1.76 3.55
N PRO A 121 19.00 1.19 4.75
CA PRO A 121 18.05 1.62 5.76
C PRO A 121 18.19 3.10 6.09
N LEU A 122 17.10 3.84 6.03
CA LEU A 122 17.02 5.24 6.42
C LEU A 122 15.58 5.57 6.84
N LYS A 123 15.41 6.58 7.67
CA LYS A 123 14.09 7.07 8.04
C LYS A 123 13.62 8.09 7.00
N LEU A 124 12.66 7.69 6.17
CA LEU A 124 12.10 8.56 5.14
C LEU A 124 11.50 9.83 5.74
N GLU A 125 10.87 9.74 6.91
CA GLU A 125 10.29 10.89 7.59
C GLU A 125 11.33 11.95 7.94
N GLU A 126 12.53 11.55 8.34
CA GLU A 126 13.63 12.48 8.65
C GLU A 126 14.27 13.05 7.38
N VAL A 127 14.55 12.20 6.38
CA VAL A 127 15.33 12.59 5.20
C VAL A 127 14.49 13.30 4.15
N MET A 128 13.24 12.89 3.95
CA MET A 128 12.39 13.38 2.85
C MET A 128 11.55 14.58 3.23
N SER A 129 11.24 14.81 4.51
CA SER A 129 10.52 16.02 4.95
C SER A 129 11.23 17.32 4.59
N GLU A 130 12.57 17.30 4.49
CA GLU A 130 13.38 18.45 4.09
C GLU A 130 13.51 18.63 2.56
N ARG A 131 12.89 17.77 1.73
CA ARG A 131 13.04 17.76 0.26
C ARG A 131 11.98 18.58 -0.48
N ASN A 132 11.27 19.48 0.18
CA ASN A 132 10.25 20.30 -0.45
C ASN A 132 10.78 21.13 -1.63
N GLU A 133 12.00 21.68 -1.56
CA GLU A 133 12.57 22.43 -2.67
C GLU A 133 12.81 21.56 -3.91
N VAL A 134 13.28 20.33 -3.70
CA VAL A 134 13.47 19.36 -4.81
C VAL A 134 12.12 19.01 -5.40
N TRP A 135 11.11 18.77 -4.56
CA TRP A 135 9.74 18.49 -5.00
C TRP A 135 9.15 19.64 -5.81
N GLN A 136 9.35 20.90 -5.40
CA GLN A 136 8.89 22.07 -6.17
C GLN A 136 9.53 22.16 -7.56
N LYS A 137 10.80 21.78 -7.71
CA LYS A 137 11.46 21.69 -9.02
C LYS A 137 10.80 20.62 -9.89
N ILE A 138 10.54 19.43 -9.31
CA ILE A 138 9.82 18.32 -9.98
C ILE A 138 8.43 18.78 -10.40
N CYS A 139 7.68 19.44 -9.51
CA CYS A 139 6.34 19.94 -9.82
C CYS A 139 6.32 20.88 -11.02
N LYS A 140 7.26 21.83 -11.09
CA LYS A 140 7.39 22.75 -12.23
C LYS A 140 7.78 22.04 -13.51
N LYS A 141 8.76 21.13 -13.44
CA LYS A 141 9.28 20.36 -14.57
C LYS A 141 8.22 19.48 -15.24
N TYR A 142 7.40 18.80 -14.42
CA TYR A 142 6.40 17.84 -14.88
C TYR A 142 4.96 18.37 -14.80
N GLN A 143 4.75 19.63 -14.43
CA GLN A 143 3.44 20.27 -14.29
C GLN A 143 2.48 19.49 -13.39
N LEU A 144 2.98 19.05 -12.23
CA LEU A 144 2.21 18.23 -11.31
C LEU A 144 1.07 19.03 -10.67
N LYS A 145 -0.06 18.36 -10.40
CA LYS A 145 -1.25 18.95 -9.77
C LYS A 145 -1.08 19.21 -8.28
N LYS A 146 -0.22 18.47 -7.61
CA LYS A 146 0.06 18.59 -6.17
C LYS A 146 1.45 19.14 -5.94
N THR A 147 1.51 20.37 -5.51
CA THR A 147 2.76 21.09 -5.30
C THR A 147 3.32 20.94 -3.90
N ASN A 148 2.49 20.60 -2.91
CA ASN A 148 2.96 20.31 -1.55
C ASN A 148 3.22 18.80 -1.40
N LEU A 149 4.42 18.45 -0.96
CA LEU A 149 4.87 17.08 -0.77
C LEU A 149 4.00 16.32 0.26
N ASP A 150 3.57 16.97 1.33
CA ASP A 150 2.70 16.39 2.35
C ASP A 150 1.29 16.01 1.84
N GLN A 151 0.90 16.51 0.65
CA GLN A 151 -0.34 16.10 0.00
C GLN A 151 -0.20 14.83 -0.83
N VAL A 152 1.04 14.37 -1.08
CA VAL A 152 1.35 13.23 -1.94
C VAL A 152 1.94 12.07 -1.16
N ALA A 153 2.75 12.36 -0.15
CA ALA A 153 3.52 11.39 0.60
C ALA A 153 3.24 11.45 2.11
N ASN A 154 3.20 10.27 2.74
CA ASN A 154 3.22 10.11 4.19
C ASN A 154 4.42 9.23 4.55
N TRP A 155 5.52 9.86 4.91
CA TRP A 155 6.79 9.20 5.13
C TRP A 155 6.77 8.27 6.32
N GLY A 156 6.19 8.67 7.46
CA GLY A 156 6.06 7.80 8.64
C GLY A 156 5.23 6.54 8.37
N PHE A 157 4.22 6.61 7.47
CA PHE A 157 3.48 5.43 7.03
C PHE A 157 4.35 4.51 6.17
N ALA A 158 5.17 5.06 5.29
CA ALA A 158 6.11 4.27 4.49
C ALA A 158 7.17 3.62 5.37
N ASP A 159 7.77 4.36 6.31
CA ASP A 159 8.72 3.82 7.30
C ASP A 159 8.11 2.64 8.05
N ALA A 160 6.91 2.81 8.62
CA ALA A 160 6.22 1.74 9.34
C ALA A 160 5.90 0.52 8.46
N THR A 161 5.70 0.71 7.17
CA THR A 161 5.42 -0.39 6.22
C THR A 161 6.71 -1.13 5.85
N LEU A 162 7.80 -0.41 5.62
CA LEU A 162 9.08 -0.96 5.16
C LEU A 162 9.98 -1.46 6.30
N GLU A 163 9.58 -1.26 7.57
CA GLU A 163 10.24 -1.81 8.75
C GLU A 163 9.76 -3.22 9.15
N ARG A 164 8.75 -3.78 8.48
CA ARG A 164 8.18 -5.10 8.80
C ARG A 164 9.09 -6.23 8.31
N TYR A 165 10.05 -6.62 9.13
CA TYR A 165 11.08 -7.62 8.80
C TYR A 165 10.67 -9.08 9.06
N TRP A 166 9.41 -9.34 9.35
CA TRP A 166 8.83 -10.68 9.52
C TRP A 166 7.89 -11.03 8.38
N ASP A 167 7.68 -12.33 8.15
CA ASP A 167 6.69 -12.81 7.18
C ASP A 167 5.28 -12.48 7.67
N GLU A 168 4.51 -11.79 6.82
CA GLU A 168 3.15 -11.37 7.11
C GLU A 168 2.18 -12.05 6.14
N ILE A 169 1.57 -13.15 6.61
CA ILE A 169 0.62 -13.95 5.83
C ILE A 169 -0.69 -14.08 6.60
N LEU A 170 -1.75 -13.46 6.11
CA LEU A 170 -3.09 -13.60 6.64
C LEU A 170 -3.80 -14.76 5.97
N SER A 171 -4.29 -15.71 6.75
CA SER A 171 -5.02 -16.87 6.24
C SER A 171 -6.40 -16.48 5.68
N HIS A 172 -6.69 -16.91 4.47
CA HIS A 172 -7.99 -16.77 3.79
C HIS A 172 -8.87 -18.00 3.89
N ASN A 173 -8.43 -19.03 4.58
CA ASN A 173 -9.15 -20.29 4.62
C ASN A 173 -10.58 -20.16 5.16
N LYS A 174 -10.82 -19.21 6.06
CA LYS A 174 -12.14 -18.95 6.61
C LYS A 174 -13.07 -18.32 5.57
N SER A 175 -12.68 -17.24 4.93
CA SER A 175 -13.45 -16.59 3.88
C SER A 175 -13.74 -17.52 2.69
N ARG A 176 -12.75 -18.33 2.27
CA ARG A 176 -12.93 -19.33 1.22
C ARG A 176 -13.95 -20.42 1.60
N ARG A 177 -13.92 -20.92 2.84
CA ARG A 177 -14.92 -21.91 3.31
C ARG A 177 -16.33 -21.33 3.36
N LEU A 178 -16.47 -20.03 3.53
CA LEU A 178 -17.76 -19.32 3.53
C LEU A 178 -18.20 -18.87 2.13
N GLY A 179 -17.40 -19.17 1.08
CA GLY A 179 -17.77 -18.94 -0.33
C GLY A 179 -17.13 -17.72 -1.00
N PHE A 180 -16.20 -16.99 -0.34
CA PHE A 180 -15.47 -15.90 -1.00
C PHE A 180 -14.21 -16.42 -1.66
N HIS A 181 -14.21 -16.47 -2.99
CA HIS A 181 -13.11 -17.00 -3.81
C HIS A 181 -12.39 -15.94 -4.65
N ASP A 182 -12.77 -14.68 -4.52
CA ASP A 182 -12.10 -13.58 -5.23
C ASP A 182 -10.63 -13.46 -4.79
N TRP A 183 -9.81 -13.03 -5.72
CA TRP A 183 -8.39 -12.79 -5.55
C TRP A 183 -7.92 -11.59 -6.37
N ASP A 184 -6.69 -11.13 -6.12
CA ASP A 184 -6.04 -10.09 -6.90
C ASP A 184 -4.52 -10.27 -6.84
N GLU A 185 -3.76 -9.58 -7.70
CA GLU A 185 -2.30 -9.66 -7.79
C GLU A 185 -1.65 -8.38 -7.27
N SER A 186 -0.95 -8.46 -6.14
CA SER A 186 -0.40 -7.30 -5.45
C SER A 186 0.62 -6.52 -6.28
N GLU A 187 1.58 -7.21 -6.93
CA GLU A 187 2.63 -6.56 -7.70
C GLU A 187 2.06 -5.84 -8.94
N SER A 188 1.25 -6.51 -9.74
CA SER A 188 0.64 -5.91 -10.94
C SER A 188 -0.28 -4.74 -10.57
N ARG A 189 -1.04 -4.86 -9.49
CA ARG A 189 -1.90 -3.78 -8.99
C ARG A 189 -1.10 -2.60 -8.48
N PHE A 190 0.00 -2.85 -7.76
CA PHE A 190 0.89 -1.77 -7.32
C PHE A 190 1.41 -0.96 -8.51
N LEU A 191 1.96 -1.63 -9.53
CA LEU A 191 2.51 -0.98 -10.73
C LEU A 191 1.44 -0.26 -11.55
N ASN A 192 0.24 -0.84 -11.70
CA ASN A 192 -0.89 -0.20 -12.36
C ASN A 192 -1.34 1.07 -11.63
N LEU A 193 -1.38 1.04 -10.29
CA LEU A 193 -1.68 2.22 -9.48
C LEU A 193 -0.59 3.29 -9.62
N LEU A 194 0.68 2.89 -9.61
CA LEU A 194 1.80 3.81 -9.81
C LEU A 194 1.66 4.54 -11.16
N LYS A 195 1.43 3.80 -12.24
CA LYS A 195 1.15 4.36 -13.57
C LYS A 195 -0.05 5.31 -13.55
N ARG A 196 -1.14 4.96 -12.89
CA ARG A 196 -2.32 5.81 -12.75
C ARG A 196 -2.03 7.11 -12.01
N TYR A 197 -1.17 7.09 -10.98
CA TYR A 197 -0.71 8.29 -10.29
C TYR A 197 0.14 9.18 -11.21
N GLN A 198 0.97 8.60 -12.07
CA GLN A 198 1.75 9.29 -13.08
C GLN A 198 0.84 9.94 -14.14
N GLU A 199 -0.07 9.19 -14.75
CA GLU A 199 -1.05 9.68 -15.75
C GLU A 199 -1.93 10.79 -15.18
N SER A 200 -2.21 10.77 -13.88
CA SER A 200 -3.00 11.79 -13.19
C SER A 200 -2.19 13.02 -12.78
N LEU A 201 -0.89 13.07 -13.08
CA LEU A 201 0.02 14.17 -12.74
C LEU A 201 0.10 14.42 -11.21
N VAL A 202 -0.01 13.37 -10.42
CA VAL A 202 0.22 13.42 -8.95
C VAL A 202 1.67 13.16 -8.63
N ILE A 203 2.30 12.24 -9.37
CA ILE A 203 3.75 11.98 -9.38
C ILE A 203 4.25 12.06 -10.83
N PRO A 204 5.55 12.31 -11.08
CA PRO A 204 6.06 12.40 -12.44
C PRO A 204 6.20 11.03 -13.12
N VAL A 205 6.17 11.04 -14.44
CA VAL A 205 6.51 9.89 -15.30
C VAL A 205 8.03 9.67 -15.31
#